data_cfc41b2f9fac75486b89ee0782386ac3
#
_entry.id   cfc41b2f9fac75486b89ee0782386ac3
#
_cell.length_a   1.000
_cell.length_b   1.000
_cell.length_c   1.000
_cell.angle_alpha   90.00
_cell.angle_beta   90.00
_cell.angle_gamma   90.00
#
_symmetry.space_group_name_H-M   'P 1'
#
loop_
_entity.id
_entity.type
_entity.pdbx_description
1 polymer ?
#
loop_
_entity_poly.entity_id
_entity_poly.type
_entity_poly.pdbx_seq_one_letter_code
_entity_poly.pdbx_strand_id
1 'polypeptide(L)' 'MRIIKRDKKEEEIAEIFGIYWDEERNQTLFLGMTDKYSGVYVYSESEVEIIDPNINFRTIYLSGHLPGIFH' A
#
# COMPACT_ATOMS: atom_id res chain seq x y z
N MET A 1 3.01 -9.62 -0.52
CA MET A 1 1.75 -9.27 0.17
C MET A 1 0.75 -8.69 -0.82
N ARG A 2 -0.47 -9.12 -0.72
CA ARG A 2 -1.56 -8.58 -1.54
C ARG A 2 -2.64 -8.02 -0.66
N ILE A 3 -3.20 -6.92 -1.12
CA ILE A 3 -4.34 -6.30 -0.47
C ILE A 3 -5.48 -6.16 -1.49
N ILE A 4 -6.68 -6.03 -0.97
CA ILE A 4 -7.83 -5.72 -1.81
C ILE A 4 -8.47 -4.44 -1.29
N LYS A 5 -8.72 -3.52 -2.21
CA LYS A 5 -9.48 -2.32 -1.93
C LYS A 5 -10.86 -2.49 -2.56
N ARG A 6 -11.88 -2.47 -1.72
CA ARG A 6 -13.26 -2.63 -2.18
C ARG A 6 -13.93 -1.27 -2.28
N ASP A 7 -14.35 -0.96 -3.47
CA ASP A 7 -15.15 0.21 -3.74
C ASP A 7 -16.58 -0.26 -4.09
N LYS A 8 -17.51 0.67 -4.14
CA LYS A 8 -18.93 0.35 -4.39
C LYS A 8 -19.18 -0.43 -5.68
N LYS A 9 -18.31 -0.23 -6.66
CA LYS A 9 -18.49 -0.85 -7.99
C LYS A 9 -17.36 -1.77 -8.40
N GLU A 10 -16.22 -1.68 -7.76
CA GLU A 10 -15.03 -2.40 -8.20
C GLU A 10 -14.21 -2.90 -7.03
N GLU A 11 -13.54 -4.00 -7.28
CA GLU A 11 -12.52 -4.51 -6.36
C GLU A 11 -11.17 -4.34 -7.04
N GLU A 12 -10.21 -3.83 -6.29
CA GLU A 12 -8.87 -3.61 -6.81
C GLU A 12 -7.89 -4.39 -5.95
N ILE A 13 -7.17 -5.30 -6.60
CA ILE A 13 -6.14 -6.09 -5.92
C ILE A 13 -4.79 -5.49 -6.26
N ALA A 14 -4.00 -5.23 -5.25
CA ALA A 14 -2.68 -4.65 -5.42
C ALA A 14 -1.62 -5.53 -4.80
N GLU A 15 -0.48 -5.63 -5.48
CA GLU A 15 0.71 -6.26 -4.97
C GLU A 15 1.50 -5.22 -4.21
N ILE A 16 1.72 -5.47 -2.92
CA ILE A 16 2.38 -4.52 -2.04
C ILE A 16 3.88 -4.79 -2.00
N PHE A 17 4.65 -3.74 -2.17
CA PHE A 17 6.10 -3.83 -2.13
C PHE A 17 6.74 -2.87 -1.12
N GLY A 18 5.94 -2.07 -0.44
CA GLY A 18 6.46 -1.18 0.58
C GLY A 18 5.41 -0.91 1.65
N ILE A 19 5.87 -0.74 2.87
CA ILE A 19 5.01 -0.45 4.02
C ILE A 19 5.69 0.66 4.80
N TYR A 20 4.94 1.68 5.18
CA TYR A 20 5.49 2.72 6.02
C TYR A 20 4.45 3.29 6.98
N TRP A 21 4.96 3.92 8.03
CA TRP A 21 4.15 4.53 9.07
C TRP A 21 4.02 6.02 8.82
N ASP A 22 2.79 6.51 8.78
CA ASP A 22 2.50 7.93 8.63
C ASP A 22 2.21 8.52 10.02
N GLU A 23 3.16 9.28 10.53
CA GLU A 23 3.05 9.87 11.86
C GLU A 23 1.96 10.94 11.95
N GLU A 24 1.76 11.69 10.90
CA GLU A 24 0.76 12.76 10.91
C GLU A 24 -0.66 12.22 11.04
N ARG A 25 -0.93 11.13 10.33
CA ARG A 25 -2.26 10.53 10.32
C ARG A 25 -2.38 9.33 11.25
N ASN A 26 -1.26 8.95 11.86
CA ASN A 26 -1.18 7.84 12.79
C ASN A 26 -1.73 6.55 12.20
N GLN A 27 -1.24 6.20 11.02
CA GLN A 27 -1.70 5.01 10.32
C GLN A 27 -0.60 4.39 9.48
N THR A 28 -0.79 3.12 9.13
CA THR A 28 0.11 2.42 8.22
C THR A 28 -0.37 2.64 6.78
N LEU A 29 0.58 2.88 5.90
CA LEU A 29 0.32 3.03 4.47
C LEU A 29 1.06 1.94 3.69
N PHE A 30 0.44 1.48 2.62
CA PHE A 30 1.01 0.48 1.74
C PHE A 30 1.31 1.07 0.38
N LEU A 31 2.47 0.71 -0.17
CA LEU A 31 2.85 1.05 -1.52
C LEU A 31 2.63 -0.17 -2.40
N GLY A 32 1.87 -0.02 -3.44
CA GLY A 32 1.54 -1.15 -4.28
C GLY A 32 1.31 -0.81 -5.72
N MET A 33 1.21 -1.86 -6.53
CA MET A 33 0.87 -1.77 -7.94
C MET A 33 -0.29 -2.70 -8.23
N THR A 34 -1.16 -2.27 -9.11
CA THR A 34 -2.32 -3.04 -9.53
C THR A 34 -2.29 -3.25 -11.04
N ASP A 35 -2.96 -4.31 -11.49
CA ASP A 35 -3.07 -4.60 -12.92
C ASP A 35 -3.96 -3.60 -13.67
N LYS A 36 -4.83 -2.91 -12.95
CA LYS A 36 -5.79 -2.00 -13.58
C LYS A 36 -5.16 -0.69 -14.03
N TYR A 37 -4.15 -0.23 -13.33
CA TYR A 37 -3.54 1.06 -13.59
C TYR A 37 -2.03 0.92 -13.56
N SER A 38 -1.37 1.73 -14.36
CA SER A 38 0.09 1.80 -14.32
C SER A 38 0.52 2.71 -13.18
N GLY A 39 1.73 2.44 -12.66
CA GLY A 39 2.32 3.27 -11.63
C GLY A 39 2.16 2.71 -10.24
N VAL A 40 2.66 3.45 -9.29
CA VAL A 40 2.66 3.10 -7.88
C VAL A 40 1.56 3.87 -7.17
N TYR A 41 0.82 3.18 -6.33
CA TYR A 41 -0.27 3.79 -5.58
C TYR A 41 -0.05 3.60 -4.09
N VAL A 42 -0.60 4.52 -3.31
CA VAL A 42 -0.55 4.47 -1.85
C VAL A 42 -1.94 4.07 -1.34
N TYR A 43 -1.96 3.08 -0.47
CA TYR A 43 -3.19 2.58 0.12
C TYR A 43 -3.14 2.74 1.62
N SER A 44 -4.22 3.27 2.20
CA SER A 44 -4.35 3.37 3.64
C SER A 44 -4.83 2.04 4.21
N GLU A 45 -4.28 1.62 5.34
CA GLU A 45 -4.69 0.37 5.96
C GLU A 45 -6.18 0.31 6.28
N SER A 46 -6.80 1.46 6.53
CA SER A 46 -8.23 1.53 6.85
C SER A 46 -9.12 1.28 5.63
N GLU A 47 -8.57 1.38 4.44
CA GLU A 47 -9.33 1.25 3.18
C GLU A 47 -9.21 -0.11 2.53
N VAL A 48 -8.33 -0.97 3.04
CA VAL A 48 -8.01 -2.22 2.37
C VAL A 48 -8.05 -3.39 3.35
N GLU A 49 -8.15 -4.58 2.79
CA GLU A 49 -7.99 -5.83 3.52
C GLU A 49 -6.76 -6.56 3.00
N ILE A 50 -6.03 -7.19 3.88
CA ILE A 50 -4.89 -8.02 3.51
C ILE A 50 -5.42 -9.40 3.14
N ILE A 51 -5.25 -9.79 1.89
CA ILE A 51 -5.69 -11.11 1.42
C ILE A 51 -4.57 -12.10 1.32
N ASP A 52 -3.32 -11.64 1.26
CA ASP A 52 -2.15 -12.49 1.29
C ASP A 52 -1.09 -11.77 2.13
N PRO A 53 -0.88 -12.21 3.38
CA PRO A 53 0.06 -11.54 4.28
C PRO A 53 1.52 -11.89 4.05
N ASN A 54 1.83 -12.79 3.14
CA ASN A 54 3.21 -13.19 2.90
C ASN A 54 4.02 -12.05 2.31
N ILE A 55 5.07 -11.67 3.01
CA ILE A 55 5.93 -10.59 2.59
C ILE A 55 7.06 -11.16 1.75
N ASN A 56 7.02 -10.84 0.45
CA ASN A 56 8.02 -11.30 -0.52
C ASN A 56 8.97 -10.20 -0.94
N PHE A 57 8.98 -9.11 -0.19
CA PHE A 57 9.80 -7.96 -0.51
C PHE A 57 10.54 -7.49 0.74
N ARG A 58 11.58 -6.72 0.50
CA ARG A 58 12.33 -6.13 1.60
C ARG A 58 11.55 -4.96 2.16
N THR A 59 11.19 -5.07 3.43
CA THR A 59 10.44 -4.00 4.09
C THR A 59 11.37 -2.90 4.52
N ILE A 60 11.01 -1.67 4.18
CA ILE A 60 11.72 -0.48 4.61
C ILE A 60 10.74 0.36 5.41
N TYR A 61 11.11 0.63 6.66
CA TYR A 61 10.31 1.48 7.52
C TYR A 61 10.83 2.89 7.50
N LEU A 62 9.97 3.81 7.08
CA LEU A 62 10.29 5.23 7.07
C LEU A 62 9.26 5.94 7.97
N SER A 63 9.72 6.84 8.83
CA SER A 63 8.81 7.63 9.62
C SER A 63 8.64 9.00 8.98
N GLY A 64 7.47 9.60 9.18
CA GLY A 64 7.13 10.87 8.61
C GLY A 64 6.62 10.75 7.19
N HIS A 65 7.33 11.32 6.24
CA HIS A 65 6.95 11.26 4.83
C HIS A 65 7.97 10.42 4.04
N LEU A 66 7.59 10.03 2.84
CA LEU A 66 8.44 9.22 1.97
C LEU A 66 9.28 10.12 1.09
N PRO A 67 10.55 10.29 1.40
CA PRO A 67 11.41 11.14 0.58
C PRO A 67 11.78 10.42 -0.72
N GLY A 68 11.50 11.04 -1.83
CA GLY A 68 11.98 10.58 -3.12
C GLY A 68 11.34 9.35 -3.72
N ILE A 69 10.51 8.65 -2.99
CA ILE A 69 9.90 7.43 -3.51
C ILE A 69 8.85 7.71 -4.58
N PHE A 70 8.23 8.85 -4.49
CA PHE A 70 7.18 9.23 -5.42
C PHE A 70 7.65 10.12 -6.55
N HIS A 71 8.90 10.27 -6.69
CA HIS A 71 9.46 11.19 -7.67
C HIS A 71 9.85 10.52 -8.95
#